data_d7e0801b52fbcb48390fe0a2a72c1693
#
_entry.id   d7e0801b52fbcb48390fe0a2a72c1693
#
_cell.length_a   1.000
_cell.length_b   1.000
_cell.length_c   1.000
_cell.angle_alpha   90.00
_cell.angle_beta   90.00
_cell.angle_gamma   90.00
#
_symmetry.space_group_name_H-M   'P 1'
#
loop_
_entity.id
_entity.type
_entity.pdbx_description
1 polymer ?
#
loop_
_entity_poly.entity_id
_entity_poly.type
_entity_poly.pdbx_seq_one_letter_code
_entity_poly.pdbx_strand_id
1 'polypeptide(L)'
;MLDRWLDDSFSPLVKKNVTLLTATRLTTNACYRFTPPFIAIIAKGFDISLSEIGVALTISELSGLLSPFVGRFVDQLSRRRAMLIGLVGISSGALLSAVSPNIFLFTLGVTLISVLKNFFDLGMSGWISDHVPYE
;
A
#
# COMPACT_ATOMS: atom_id res chain seq x y z
N MET A 1 -10.49 -0.01 -22.88
CA MET A 1 -9.30 0.76 -23.29
C MET A 1 -7.99 0.06 -22.92
N LEU A 2 -7.91 -0.65 -21.80
CA LEU A 2 -6.75 -1.46 -21.36
C LEU A 2 -6.59 -2.78 -22.13
N ASP A 3 -7.66 -3.33 -22.70
CA ASP A 3 -7.63 -4.57 -23.49
C ASP A 3 -6.72 -4.51 -24.73
N ARG A 4 -6.35 -3.32 -25.16
CA ARG A 4 -5.51 -3.07 -26.34
C ARG A 4 -4.01 -3.22 -26.08
N TRP A 5 -3.62 -3.28 -24.79
CA TRP A 5 -2.21 -3.35 -24.35
C TRP A 5 -1.81 -4.74 -23.87
N LEU A 6 -2.78 -5.62 -23.62
CA LEU A 6 -2.52 -7.00 -23.25
C LEU A 6 -2.63 -7.87 -24.49
N ASP A 7 -1.56 -8.58 -24.79
CA ASP A 7 -1.47 -9.51 -25.91
C ASP A 7 -2.64 -10.51 -25.91
N ASP A 8 -3.12 -10.87 -27.09
CA ASP A 8 -4.26 -11.79 -27.26
C ASP A 8 -3.96 -13.23 -26.79
N SER A 9 -2.69 -13.52 -26.48
CA SER A 9 -2.26 -14.80 -25.90
C SER A 9 -2.79 -15.03 -24.47
N PHE A 10 -3.18 -13.97 -23.72
CA PHE A 10 -3.67 -14.10 -22.35
C PHE A 10 -5.17 -14.45 -22.27
N SER A 11 -5.50 -15.36 -21.37
CA SER A 11 -6.91 -15.69 -21.14
C SER A 11 -7.71 -14.46 -20.65
N PRO A 12 -9.00 -14.34 -21.02
CA PRO A 12 -9.85 -13.20 -20.60
C PRO A 12 -9.90 -13.03 -19.07
N LEU A 13 -9.78 -14.13 -18.33
CA LEU A 13 -9.75 -14.12 -16.86
C LEU A 13 -8.48 -13.45 -16.32
N VAL A 14 -7.32 -13.74 -16.92
CA VAL A 14 -6.04 -13.11 -16.54
C VAL A 14 -6.09 -11.62 -16.85
N LYS A 15 -6.56 -11.24 -18.04
CA LYS A 15 -6.72 -9.81 -18.42
C LYS A 15 -7.58 -9.06 -17.40
N LYS A 16 -8.74 -9.60 -17.03
CA LYS A 16 -9.64 -9.00 -16.04
C LYS A 16 -8.97 -8.84 -14.68
N ASN A 17 -8.29 -9.88 -14.21
CA ASN A 17 -7.65 -9.87 -12.89
C ASN A 17 -6.47 -8.88 -12.84
N VAL A 18 -5.63 -8.82 -13.89
CA VAL A 18 -4.53 -7.86 -14.00
C VAL A 18 -5.06 -6.43 -13.98
N THR A 19 -6.12 -6.14 -14.74
CA THR A 19 -6.76 -4.81 -14.75
C THR A 19 -7.27 -4.43 -13.36
N LEU A 20 -7.96 -5.35 -12.68
CA LEU A 20 -8.48 -5.12 -11.33
C LEU A 20 -7.35 -4.88 -10.32
N LEU A 21 -6.30 -5.69 -10.35
CA LEU A 21 -5.13 -5.56 -9.49
C LEU A 21 -4.40 -4.23 -9.74
N THR A 22 -4.28 -3.81 -11.01
CA THR A 22 -3.67 -2.53 -11.38
C THR A 22 -4.48 -1.35 -10.85
N ALA A 23 -5.80 -1.38 -10.98
CA ALA A 23 -6.68 -0.35 -10.43
C ALA A 23 -6.59 -0.29 -8.90
N THR A 24 -6.57 -1.44 -8.24
CA THR A 24 -6.39 -1.54 -6.78
C THR A 24 -5.03 -0.99 -6.36
N ARG A 25 -3.97 -1.32 -7.10
CA ARG A 25 -2.61 -0.79 -6.84
C ARG A 25 -2.55 0.73 -6.99
N LEU A 26 -3.24 1.29 -7.97
CA LEU A 26 -3.34 2.75 -8.12
C LEU A 26 -3.96 3.39 -6.89
N THR A 27 -5.08 2.83 -6.39
CA THR A 27 -5.77 3.32 -5.20
C THR A 27 -4.89 3.21 -3.95
N THR A 28 -4.25 2.06 -3.73
CA THR A 28 -3.35 1.87 -2.57
C THR A 28 -2.14 2.78 -2.61
N ASN A 29 -1.58 3.06 -3.80
CA ASN A 29 -0.51 4.03 -3.98
C ASN A 29 -0.97 5.46 -3.69
N ALA A 30 -2.19 5.84 -4.09
CA ALA A 30 -2.75 7.14 -3.75
C ALA A 30 -2.90 7.30 -2.23
N CYS A 31 -3.41 6.29 -1.53
CA CYS A 31 -3.51 6.28 -0.07
C CYS A 31 -2.14 6.39 0.61
N TYR A 32 -1.13 5.68 0.10
CA TYR A 32 0.23 5.72 0.64
C TYR A 32 0.92 7.06 0.44
N ARG A 33 0.76 7.67 -0.75
CA ARG A 33 1.42 8.93 -1.12
C ARG A 33 0.59 10.18 -0.83
N PHE A 34 -0.49 10.04 -0.12
CA PHE A 34 -1.37 11.15 0.26
C PHE A 34 -0.67 12.20 1.14
N THR A 35 0.11 11.76 2.13
CA THR A 35 0.63 12.65 3.19
C THR A 35 1.61 13.72 2.69
N PRO A 36 2.62 13.44 1.82
CA PRO A 36 3.59 14.45 1.42
C PRO A 36 3.02 15.72 0.77
N PRO A 37 2.03 15.65 -0.14
CA PRO A 37 1.43 16.86 -0.73
C PRO A 37 0.69 17.74 0.27
N PHE A 38 0.20 17.16 1.38
CA PHE A 38 -0.63 17.87 2.37
C PHE A 38 0.10 18.13 3.69
N ILE A 39 1.42 17.95 3.73
CA ILE A 39 2.23 18.02 4.95
C ILE A 39 2.01 19.32 5.73
N ALA A 40 1.93 20.47 5.05
CA ALA A 40 1.73 21.78 5.69
C ALA A 40 0.33 21.92 6.31
N ILE A 41 -0.70 21.36 5.65
CA ILE A 41 -2.08 21.39 6.13
C ILE A 41 -2.22 20.46 7.34
N ILE A 42 -1.60 19.29 7.30
CA ILE A 42 -1.62 18.31 8.38
C ILE A 42 -0.88 18.86 9.60
N ALA A 43 0.32 19.47 9.42
CA ALA A 43 1.07 20.09 10.48
C ALA A 43 0.23 21.19 11.18
N LYS A 44 -0.43 22.05 10.39
CA LYS A 44 -1.32 23.09 10.92
C LYS A 44 -2.53 22.50 11.66
N GLY A 45 -3.07 21.38 11.18
CA GLY A 45 -4.23 20.72 11.81
C GLY A 45 -3.90 20.15 13.20
N PHE A 46 -2.65 19.72 13.41
CA PHE A 46 -2.18 19.21 14.70
C PHE A 46 -1.47 20.28 15.56
N ASP A 47 -1.37 21.53 15.07
CA ASP A 47 -0.64 22.63 15.72
C ASP A 47 0.82 22.28 16.03
N ILE A 48 1.50 21.65 15.07
CA ILE A 48 2.91 21.21 15.16
C ILE A 48 3.76 21.85 14.07
N SER A 49 5.07 21.82 14.27
CA SER A 49 6.04 22.29 13.28
C SER A 49 6.18 21.35 12.08
N LEU A 50 6.63 21.88 10.93
CA LEU A 50 6.98 21.06 9.77
C LEU A 50 8.09 20.05 10.05
N SER A 51 8.97 20.37 11.01
CA SER A 51 10.03 19.45 11.45
C SER A 51 9.46 18.22 12.17
N GLU A 52 8.50 18.42 13.07
CA GLU A 52 7.87 17.33 13.83
C GLU A 52 7.11 16.37 12.92
N ILE A 53 6.33 16.88 11.97
CA ILE A 53 5.64 16.01 11.00
C ILE A 53 6.65 15.35 10.05
N GLY A 54 7.76 16.01 9.71
CA GLY A 54 8.85 15.42 8.94
C GLY A 54 9.47 14.21 9.65
N VAL A 55 9.69 14.30 10.96
CA VAL A 55 10.15 13.16 11.79
C VAL A 55 9.12 12.04 11.79
N ALA A 56 7.84 12.35 11.96
CA ALA A 56 6.76 11.38 11.94
C ALA A 56 6.72 10.60 10.61
N LEU A 57 6.85 11.29 9.48
CA LEU A 57 6.90 10.65 8.16
C LEU A 57 8.18 9.82 7.97
N THR A 58 9.32 10.29 8.47
CA THR A 58 10.58 9.52 8.43
C THR A 58 10.42 8.19 9.16
N ILE A 59 9.79 8.18 10.33
CA ILE A 59 9.49 6.94 11.07
C ILE A 59 8.62 6.00 10.24
N SER A 60 7.60 6.53 9.57
CA SER A 60 6.74 5.75 8.70
C SER A 60 7.49 5.15 7.50
N GLU A 61 8.38 5.90 6.87
CA GLU A 61 9.21 5.43 5.75
C GLU A 61 10.26 4.39 6.19
N LEU A 62 10.85 4.56 7.39
CA LEU A 62 11.78 3.58 7.97
C LEU A 62 11.11 2.20 8.18
N SER A 63 9.79 2.15 8.31
CA SER A 63 9.06 0.89 8.34
C SER A 63 9.23 0.05 7.06
N GLY A 64 9.60 0.67 5.94
CA GLY A 64 9.99 -0.01 4.71
C GLY A 64 11.20 -0.94 4.86
N LEU A 65 12.09 -0.68 5.83
CA LEU A 65 13.20 -1.57 6.18
C LEU A 65 12.72 -2.92 6.73
N LEU A 66 11.48 -3.02 7.18
CA LEU A 66 10.86 -4.28 7.59
C LEU A 66 10.43 -5.15 6.41
N SER A 67 10.53 -4.65 5.18
CA SER A 67 10.10 -5.36 3.96
C SER A 67 10.67 -6.79 3.83
N PRO A 68 11.95 -7.08 4.14
CA PRO A 68 12.48 -8.45 4.09
C PRO A 68 11.80 -9.40 5.08
N PHE A 69 11.44 -8.90 6.27
CA PHE A 69 10.70 -9.68 7.26
C PHE A 69 9.26 -9.92 6.81
N VAL A 70 8.61 -8.88 6.28
CA VAL A 70 7.26 -8.98 5.70
C VAL A 70 7.25 -10.02 4.58
N GLY A 71 8.27 -10.06 3.70
CA GLY A 71 8.41 -11.04 2.63
C GLY A 71 8.33 -12.48 3.14
N ARG A 72 9.06 -12.82 4.22
CA ARG A 72 9.02 -14.16 4.81
C ARG A 72 7.62 -14.57 5.28
N PHE A 73 6.86 -13.63 5.85
CA PHE A 73 5.47 -13.89 6.25
C PHE A 73 4.55 -14.04 5.04
N VAL A 74 4.70 -13.20 4.04
CA VAL A 74 3.91 -13.25 2.80
C VAL A 74 4.13 -14.57 2.06
N ASP A 75 5.36 -15.08 2.04
CA ASP A 75 5.69 -16.36 1.37
C ASP A 75 5.01 -17.58 2.04
N GLN A 76 4.68 -17.47 3.32
CA GLN A 76 3.93 -18.51 4.06
C GLN A 76 2.41 -18.42 3.84
N LEU A 77 1.93 -17.33 3.27
CA LEU A 77 0.52 -17.08 3.02
C LEU A 77 0.18 -17.36 1.55
N SER A 78 -1.08 -17.75 1.31
CA SER A 78 -1.57 -17.74 -0.07
C SER A 78 -1.60 -16.30 -0.62
N ARG A 79 -1.28 -16.11 -1.90
CA ARG A 79 -1.25 -14.78 -2.55
C ARG A 79 -2.50 -13.95 -2.27
N ARG A 80 -3.67 -14.60 -2.34
CA ARG A 80 -4.96 -13.97 -2.03
C ARG A 80 -5.05 -13.48 -0.59
N ARG A 81 -4.58 -14.27 0.38
CA ARG A 81 -4.61 -13.88 1.81
C ARG A 81 -3.68 -12.71 2.07
N ALA A 82 -2.48 -12.73 1.50
CA ALA A 82 -1.53 -11.62 1.63
C ALA A 82 -2.13 -10.31 1.10
N MET A 83 -2.74 -10.32 -0.10
CA MET A 83 -3.40 -9.14 -0.66
C MET A 83 -4.58 -8.66 0.20
N LEU A 84 -5.42 -9.57 0.73
CA LEU A 84 -6.55 -9.21 1.58
C LEU A 84 -6.09 -8.58 2.91
N ILE A 85 -5.08 -9.16 3.56
CA ILE A 85 -4.48 -8.61 4.78
C ILE A 85 -3.94 -7.20 4.50
N GLY A 86 -3.23 -7.03 3.37
CA GLY A 86 -2.74 -5.73 2.93
C GLY A 86 -3.85 -4.70 2.77
N LEU A 87 -4.93 -5.03 2.05
CA LEU A 87 -6.05 -4.11 1.81
C LEU A 87 -6.81 -3.75 3.10
N VAL A 88 -7.12 -4.75 3.94
CA VAL A 88 -7.78 -4.50 5.23
C VAL A 88 -6.92 -3.61 6.11
N GLY A 89 -5.62 -3.87 6.14
CA GLY A 89 -4.69 -3.07 6.92
C GLY A 89 -4.51 -1.65 6.42
N ILE A 90 -4.42 -1.43 5.10
CA ILE A 90 -4.37 -0.09 4.50
C ILE A 90 -5.65 0.68 4.86
N SER A 91 -6.81 0.04 4.74
CA SER A 91 -8.10 0.66 5.09
C SER A 91 -8.17 1.02 6.57
N SER A 92 -7.72 0.13 7.45
CA SER A 92 -7.68 0.37 8.90
C SER A 92 -6.72 1.50 9.26
N GLY A 93 -5.53 1.53 8.64
CA GLY A 93 -4.55 2.61 8.80
C GLY A 93 -5.07 3.96 8.32
N ALA A 94 -5.77 3.98 7.18
CA ALA A 94 -6.39 5.21 6.66
C ALA A 94 -7.49 5.73 7.58
N LEU A 95 -8.36 4.85 8.10
CA LEU A 95 -9.37 5.23 9.08
C LEU A 95 -8.73 5.77 10.37
N LEU A 96 -7.71 5.08 10.88
CA LEU A 96 -7.00 5.52 12.07
C LEU A 96 -6.37 6.90 11.88
N SER A 97 -5.75 7.14 10.73
CA SER A 97 -5.18 8.45 10.38
C SER A 97 -6.25 9.53 10.27
N ALA A 98 -7.42 9.21 9.68
CA ALA A 98 -8.51 10.16 9.47
C ALA A 98 -9.18 10.61 10.78
N VAL A 99 -9.27 9.74 11.79
CA VAL A 99 -9.89 10.03 13.09
C VAL A 99 -8.88 10.38 14.18
N SER A 100 -7.60 10.49 13.84
CA SER A 100 -6.52 10.67 14.82
C SER A 100 -6.62 12.04 15.52
N PRO A 101 -6.70 12.09 16.85
CA PRO A 101 -6.75 13.34 17.61
C PRO A 101 -5.36 13.97 17.82
N ASN A 102 -4.29 13.24 17.54
CA ASN A 102 -2.90 13.67 17.76
C ASN A 102 -1.96 13.07 16.72
N ILE A 103 -0.77 13.66 16.61
CA ILE A 103 0.26 13.25 15.66
C ILE A 103 0.75 11.81 15.88
N PHE A 104 0.75 11.32 17.11
CA PHE A 104 1.19 9.95 17.42
C PHE A 104 0.28 8.90 16.77
N LEU A 105 -1.05 9.02 16.95
CA LEU A 105 -2.01 8.13 16.31
C LEU A 105 -2.01 8.27 14.80
N PHE A 106 -1.84 9.49 14.28
CA PHE A 106 -1.68 9.74 12.85
C PHE A 106 -0.46 9.00 12.30
N THR A 107 0.70 9.14 12.93
CA THR A 107 1.94 8.45 12.55
C THR A 107 1.78 6.93 12.58
N LEU A 108 1.10 6.40 13.62
CA LEU A 108 0.81 4.97 13.71
C LEU A 108 -0.07 4.50 12.53
N GLY A 109 -1.09 5.26 12.16
CA GLY A 109 -1.95 4.96 11.02
C GLY A 109 -1.20 4.97 9.70
N VAL A 110 -0.37 5.99 9.44
CA VAL A 110 0.45 6.08 8.23
C VAL A 110 1.50 4.96 8.18
N THR A 111 2.13 4.62 9.31
CA THR A 111 3.06 3.50 9.41
C THR A 111 2.38 2.16 9.10
N LEU A 112 1.17 1.97 9.61
CA LEU A 112 0.36 0.79 9.33
C LEU A 112 0.05 0.65 7.83
N ILE A 113 -0.31 1.76 7.16
CA ILE A 113 -0.49 1.80 5.71
C ILE A 113 0.79 1.37 4.99
N SER A 114 1.94 1.91 5.40
CA SER A 114 3.25 1.62 4.80
C SER A 114 3.60 0.13 4.89
N VAL A 115 3.52 -0.46 6.08
CA VAL A 115 3.85 -1.87 6.32
C VAL A 115 2.88 -2.79 5.55
N LEU A 116 1.58 -2.55 5.66
CA LEU A 116 0.57 -3.45 5.08
C LEU A 116 0.41 -3.30 3.57
N LYS A 117 0.84 -2.15 3.02
CA LYS A 117 1.02 -2.00 1.59
C LYS A 117 2.04 -3.00 1.02
N ASN A 118 3.11 -3.30 1.75
CA ASN A 118 4.08 -4.31 1.35
C ASN A 118 3.46 -5.72 1.24
N PHE A 119 2.51 -6.07 2.12
CA PHE A 119 1.76 -7.33 1.99
C PHE A 119 0.97 -7.39 0.68
N PHE A 120 0.30 -6.31 0.32
CA PHE A 120 -0.44 -6.23 -0.93
C PHE A 120 0.48 -6.30 -2.14
N ASP A 121 1.54 -5.50 -2.18
CA ASP A 121 2.47 -5.42 -3.31
C ASP A 121 3.20 -6.75 -3.54
N LEU A 122 3.69 -7.41 -2.49
CA LEU A 122 4.33 -8.72 -2.59
C LEU A 122 3.35 -9.82 -3.00
N GLY A 123 2.15 -9.82 -2.44
CA GLY A 123 1.10 -10.76 -2.82
C GLY A 123 0.69 -10.60 -4.28
N MET A 124 0.55 -9.37 -4.76
CA MET A 124 0.24 -9.04 -6.14
C MET A 124 1.37 -9.45 -7.09
N SER A 125 2.61 -9.12 -6.76
CA SER A 125 3.78 -9.47 -7.59
C SER A 125 3.94 -10.99 -7.71
N GLY A 126 3.74 -11.71 -6.60
CA GLY A 126 3.72 -13.18 -6.61
C GLY A 126 2.59 -13.75 -7.47
N TRP A 127 1.39 -13.18 -7.39
CA TRP A 127 0.28 -13.63 -8.22
C TRP A 127 0.53 -13.41 -9.72
N ILE A 128 1.10 -12.25 -10.08
CA ILE A 128 1.45 -11.95 -11.48
C ILE A 128 2.52 -12.94 -11.98
N SER A 129 3.57 -13.17 -11.18
CA SER A 129 4.63 -14.13 -11.51
C SER A 129 4.11 -15.56 -11.73
N ASP A 130 3.08 -15.98 -10.96
CA ASP A 130 2.50 -17.31 -11.05
C ASP A 130 1.57 -17.49 -12.28
N HIS A 131 1.06 -16.40 -12.89
CA HIS A 131 0.01 -16.46 -13.92
C HIS A 131 0.37 -15.81 -15.24
N VAL A 132 1.46 -15.05 -15.28
CA VAL A 132 1.94 -14.37 -16.49
C VAL A 132 3.24 -15.07 -16.93
N PRO A 133 3.24 -15.81 -18.05
CA PRO A 133 4.46 -16.44 -18.55
C PRO A 133 5.48 -15.37 -18.96
N TYR A 134 6.73 -15.59 -18.59
CA TYR A 134 7.87 -14.85 -19.11
C TYR A 134 8.30 -15.54 -20.41
N GLU A 135 8.16 -14.86 -21.54
CA GLU A 135 8.86 -15.22 -22.78
C GLU A 135 10.17 -14.48 -22.88
#